data_73f96ae05add331e06e68b3aef09947f
#
_entry.id   73f96ae05add331e06e68b3aef09947f
#
_cell.length_a   1.000
_cell.length_b   1.000
_cell.length_c   1.000
_cell.angle_alpha   90.00
_cell.angle_beta   90.00
_cell.angle_gamma   90.00
#
_symmetry.space_group_name_H-M   'P 1'
#
loop_
_entity.id
_entity.type
_entity.pdbx_description
1 polymer ?
#
loop_
_entity_poly.entity_id
_entity_poly.type
_entity_poly.pdbx_seq_one_letter_code
_entity_poly.pdbx_strand_id
1 'polypeptide(L)'
;MRRQEPESPLVPSSPVALVVQKFGGTSVADPDRIKAVAEHIVATRRRGDEVVVVVSAMGKTTDELLRLAHEISAAPAARELDMLLTAGERISMALLCMAIIELGEPAVSFTGSQAGIVTDTTHTKAKILDIRADRLREALAAGNIAVVAGFQGVSTDSDVTTLGRGGSDTTAVALAAALGADACEIYTDVTGVFTADPRVVPQARRLSRISFDEMLEMAATGGRVLALRSVEFARNYGVRIHVRSSFTWEPGTWVVPDEELEVEGMEQPIISGVTHDTSEAKVTIVQVPDRPGVAARLFRALADEAINVDMIVQNVSSQGHTDISFTVPHADLARTLKVMEDHVDEIEAAGVTHDADVGRVSIVGAGMKSHPGVAATMFETLAAEGINIEMISTSTIRVSCVVAEADVNRAVAALHQAFDLESAS
;
A
#
# COMPACT_ATOMS: atom_id res chain seq x y z
N MET A 1 -53.60 -8.01 -43.86
CA MET A 1 -52.15 -8.04 -43.92
C MET A 1 -51.61 -7.10 -42.85
N ARG A 2 -51.23 -7.62 -41.68
CA ARG A 2 -50.50 -6.86 -40.62
C ARG A 2 -49.02 -6.99 -40.95
N ARG A 3 -48.35 -5.86 -41.13
CA ARG A 3 -46.87 -5.81 -41.24
C ARG A 3 -46.26 -6.13 -39.87
N GLN A 4 -45.45 -7.18 -39.79
CA GLN A 4 -44.57 -7.42 -38.65
C GLN A 4 -43.48 -6.39 -38.71
N GLU A 5 -43.32 -5.63 -37.62
CA GLU A 5 -42.12 -4.81 -37.37
C GLU A 5 -40.92 -5.75 -37.13
N PRO A 6 -39.72 -5.43 -37.64
CA PRO A 6 -38.54 -6.23 -37.39
C PRO A 6 -38.12 -6.06 -35.93
N GLU A 7 -37.99 -7.19 -35.22
CA GLU A 7 -37.34 -7.24 -33.90
C GLU A 7 -35.94 -6.62 -33.99
N SER A 8 -35.70 -5.63 -33.13
CA SER A 8 -34.40 -5.01 -32.95
C SER A 8 -33.40 -6.09 -32.53
N PRO A 9 -32.20 -6.19 -33.11
CA PRO A 9 -31.21 -7.16 -32.68
C PRO A 9 -30.84 -6.90 -31.22
N LEU A 10 -30.99 -7.93 -30.38
CA LEU A 10 -30.53 -7.96 -29.01
C LEU A 10 -29.03 -7.61 -29.03
N VAL A 11 -28.68 -6.45 -28.48
CA VAL A 11 -27.28 -6.09 -28.16
C VAL A 11 -26.76 -7.20 -27.25
N PRO A 12 -25.66 -7.88 -27.56
CA PRO A 12 -25.13 -8.89 -26.68
C PRO A 12 -24.83 -8.22 -25.33
N SER A 13 -25.46 -8.70 -24.27
CA SER A 13 -25.16 -8.26 -22.91
C SER A 13 -23.66 -8.49 -22.66
N SER A 14 -22.92 -7.46 -22.30
CA SER A 14 -21.57 -7.63 -21.81
C SER A 14 -21.58 -8.71 -20.73
N PRO A 15 -20.57 -9.60 -20.68
CA PRO A 15 -20.53 -10.61 -19.63
C PRO A 15 -20.60 -9.91 -18.27
N VAL A 16 -21.37 -10.50 -17.35
CA VAL A 16 -21.46 -10.03 -15.95
C VAL A 16 -20.07 -10.05 -15.36
N ALA A 17 -19.55 -8.90 -14.92
CA ALA A 17 -18.26 -8.82 -14.27
C ALA A 17 -18.42 -8.97 -12.75
N LEU A 18 -17.48 -9.68 -12.11
CA LEU A 18 -17.37 -9.70 -10.67
C LEU A 18 -16.33 -8.64 -10.23
N VAL A 19 -16.79 -7.66 -9.46
CA VAL A 19 -15.93 -6.55 -8.99
C VAL A 19 -15.86 -6.56 -7.47
N VAL A 20 -14.65 -6.49 -6.94
CA VAL A 20 -14.42 -6.24 -5.51
C VAL A 20 -14.14 -4.76 -5.31
N GLN A 21 -14.96 -4.06 -4.52
CA GLN A 21 -14.83 -2.63 -4.24
C GLN A 21 -14.42 -2.42 -2.79
N LYS A 22 -13.27 -1.76 -2.55
CA LYS A 22 -12.83 -1.41 -1.19
C LYS A 22 -13.01 0.07 -0.93
N PHE A 23 -13.63 0.42 0.20
CA PHE A 23 -13.77 1.80 0.65
C PHE A 23 -12.99 2.05 1.94
N GLY A 24 -12.09 3.05 1.90
CA GLY A 24 -11.27 3.45 3.04
C GLY A 24 -12.05 4.17 4.13
N GLY A 25 -11.45 4.37 5.31
CA GLY A 25 -12.11 5.01 6.45
C GLY A 25 -12.61 6.43 6.15
N THR A 26 -11.88 7.21 5.36
CA THR A 26 -12.31 8.54 4.90
C THR A 26 -13.53 8.49 4.00
N SER A 27 -13.70 7.40 3.24
CA SER A 27 -14.85 7.19 2.34
C SER A 27 -16.15 6.89 3.09
N VAL A 28 -16.06 6.33 4.29
CA VAL A 28 -17.19 5.93 5.15
C VAL A 28 -17.17 6.66 6.50
N ALA A 29 -16.59 7.87 6.56
CA ALA A 29 -16.30 8.57 7.80
C ALA A 29 -17.56 8.99 8.60
N ASP A 30 -18.66 9.20 7.93
CA ASP A 30 -19.91 9.68 8.49
C ASP A 30 -21.13 9.10 7.74
N PRO A 31 -22.37 9.26 8.26
CA PRO A 31 -23.57 8.71 7.62
C PRO A 31 -23.81 9.20 6.19
N ASP A 32 -23.48 10.45 5.86
CA ASP A 32 -23.73 10.99 4.52
C ASP A 32 -22.75 10.37 3.50
N ARG A 33 -21.51 10.15 3.90
CA ARG A 33 -20.51 9.43 3.09
C ARG A 33 -20.90 7.95 2.89
N ILE A 34 -21.42 7.28 3.94
CA ILE A 34 -21.93 5.91 3.82
C ILE A 34 -23.06 5.84 2.78
N LYS A 35 -24.00 6.81 2.77
CA LYS A 35 -25.07 6.88 1.76
C LYS A 35 -24.52 7.09 0.37
N ALA A 36 -23.57 8.01 0.18
CA ALA A 36 -22.93 8.24 -1.11
C ALA A 36 -22.18 6.99 -1.63
N VAL A 37 -21.49 6.27 -0.74
CA VAL A 37 -20.85 4.97 -1.08
C VAL A 37 -21.89 3.94 -1.45
N ALA A 38 -23.02 3.84 -0.73
CA ALA A 38 -24.10 2.93 -1.06
C ALA A 38 -24.70 3.21 -2.46
N GLU A 39 -24.91 4.49 -2.80
CA GLU A 39 -25.38 4.89 -4.14
C GLU A 39 -24.38 4.45 -5.23
N HIS A 40 -23.09 4.59 -4.98
CA HIS A 40 -22.05 4.16 -5.91
C HIS A 40 -22.07 2.63 -6.13
N ILE A 41 -22.16 1.86 -5.05
CA ILE A 41 -22.23 0.39 -5.10
C ILE A 41 -23.47 -0.06 -5.86
N VAL A 42 -24.63 0.52 -5.54
CA VAL A 42 -25.90 0.23 -6.19
C VAL A 42 -25.87 0.58 -7.69
N ALA A 43 -25.22 1.70 -8.06
CA ALA A 43 -25.03 2.05 -9.46
C ALA A 43 -24.17 1.01 -10.21
N THR A 44 -23.14 0.43 -9.56
CA THR A 44 -22.34 -0.67 -10.13
C THR A 44 -23.21 -1.92 -10.32
N ARG A 45 -23.96 -2.32 -9.29
CA ARG A 45 -24.87 -3.47 -9.35
C ARG A 45 -25.92 -3.33 -10.48
N ARG A 46 -26.51 -2.14 -10.63
CA ARG A 46 -27.52 -1.85 -11.65
C ARG A 46 -26.98 -1.83 -13.09
N ARG A 47 -25.67 -1.74 -13.28
CA ARG A 47 -25.04 -1.99 -14.59
C ARG A 47 -24.95 -3.46 -14.96
N GLY A 48 -25.28 -4.35 -14.04
CA GLY A 48 -25.28 -5.80 -14.25
C GLY A 48 -24.12 -6.53 -13.56
N ASP A 49 -23.21 -5.83 -12.90
CA ASP A 49 -22.02 -6.43 -12.27
C ASP A 49 -22.40 -7.12 -10.95
N GLU A 50 -21.70 -8.20 -10.59
CA GLU A 50 -21.68 -8.76 -9.24
C GLU A 50 -20.69 -7.97 -8.38
N VAL A 51 -21.10 -7.64 -7.13
CA VAL A 51 -20.31 -6.76 -6.29
C VAL A 51 -20.03 -7.37 -4.92
N VAL A 52 -18.74 -7.44 -4.57
CA VAL A 52 -18.27 -7.65 -3.20
C VAL A 52 -17.67 -6.36 -2.70
N VAL A 53 -18.05 -5.93 -1.51
CA VAL A 53 -17.57 -4.68 -0.90
C VAL A 53 -16.73 -4.98 0.30
N VAL A 54 -15.57 -4.32 0.43
CA VAL A 54 -14.73 -4.36 1.63
C VAL A 54 -14.69 -2.96 2.25
N VAL A 55 -14.99 -2.86 3.52
CA VAL A 55 -14.99 -1.57 4.23
C VAL A 55 -13.98 -1.53 5.35
N SER A 56 -13.38 -0.35 5.55
CA SER A 56 -12.60 0.00 6.73
C SER A 56 -13.50 0.57 7.84
N ALA A 57 -12.96 0.72 9.04
CA ALA A 57 -13.61 1.46 10.12
C ALA A 57 -13.89 2.91 9.72
N MET A 58 -14.92 3.53 10.30
CA MET A 58 -15.34 4.91 10.00
C MET A 58 -14.28 5.92 10.45
N GLY A 59 -13.82 6.78 9.56
CA GLY A 59 -12.95 7.92 9.85
C GLY A 59 -11.72 7.55 10.69
N LYS A 60 -11.66 8.03 11.94
CA LYS A 60 -10.57 7.79 12.90
C LYS A 60 -10.91 6.76 13.98
N THR A 61 -11.96 5.97 13.82
CA THR A 61 -12.43 5.01 14.84
C THR A 61 -11.32 4.06 15.31
N THR A 62 -10.49 3.54 14.40
CA THR A 62 -9.36 2.66 14.76
C THR A 62 -8.35 3.37 15.68
N ASP A 63 -8.01 4.63 15.40
CA ASP A 63 -7.10 5.42 16.23
C ASP A 63 -7.72 5.71 17.62
N GLU A 64 -9.02 5.97 17.68
CA GLU A 64 -9.75 6.18 18.92
C GLU A 64 -9.79 4.92 19.79
N LEU A 65 -10.02 3.76 19.19
CA LEU A 65 -10.00 2.47 19.88
C LEU A 65 -8.60 2.14 20.40
N LEU A 66 -7.55 2.40 19.61
CA LEU A 66 -6.16 2.27 20.05
C LEU A 66 -5.84 3.18 21.23
N ARG A 67 -6.26 4.44 21.19
CA ARG A 67 -6.09 5.38 22.29
C ARG A 67 -6.76 4.88 23.56
N LEU A 68 -8.02 4.42 23.47
CA LEU A 68 -8.74 3.84 24.60
C LEU A 68 -8.02 2.63 25.21
N ALA A 69 -7.47 1.74 24.36
CA ALA A 69 -6.71 0.59 24.85
C ALA A 69 -5.48 1.02 25.65
N HIS A 70 -4.75 2.03 25.14
CA HIS A 70 -3.57 2.55 25.82
C HIS A 70 -3.86 3.39 27.09
N GLU A 71 -5.05 3.94 27.22
CA GLU A 71 -5.51 4.57 28.47
C GLU A 71 -5.78 3.53 29.57
N ILE A 72 -6.17 2.31 29.20
CA ILE A 72 -6.40 1.20 30.13
C ILE A 72 -5.10 0.46 30.47
N SER A 73 -4.19 0.29 29.49
CA SER A 73 -2.95 -0.46 29.67
C SER A 73 -1.82 0.15 28.84
N ALA A 74 -0.64 0.35 29.45
CA ALA A 74 0.55 0.80 28.73
C ALA A 74 1.02 -0.20 27.67
N ALA A 75 0.71 -1.51 27.87
CA ALA A 75 1.00 -2.58 26.94
C ALA A 75 -0.24 -3.51 26.81
N PRO A 76 -1.24 -3.15 26.00
CA PRO A 76 -2.44 -3.95 25.80
C PRO A 76 -2.09 -5.33 25.23
N ALA A 77 -2.73 -6.39 25.75
CA ALA A 77 -2.56 -7.73 25.20
C ALA A 77 -3.02 -7.77 23.73
N ALA A 78 -2.16 -8.25 22.85
CA ALA A 78 -2.36 -8.20 21.39
C ALA A 78 -3.67 -8.88 20.95
N ARG A 79 -4.02 -10.02 21.58
CA ARG A 79 -5.28 -10.73 21.31
C ARG A 79 -6.52 -9.87 21.64
N GLU A 80 -6.53 -9.19 22.77
CA GLU A 80 -7.65 -8.33 23.18
C GLU A 80 -7.71 -7.05 22.35
N LEU A 81 -6.55 -6.58 21.89
CA LEU A 81 -6.46 -5.45 20.98
C LEU A 81 -7.11 -5.79 19.62
N ASP A 82 -6.86 -6.98 19.06
CA ASP A 82 -7.52 -7.46 17.85
C ASP A 82 -9.04 -7.51 18.03
N MET A 83 -9.53 -8.04 19.15
CA MET A 83 -10.96 -8.07 19.46
C MET A 83 -11.57 -6.66 19.48
N LEU A 84 -10.88 -5.70 20.10
CA LEU A 84 -11.34 -4.31 20.19
C LEU A 84 -11.36 -3.64 18.81
N LEU A 85 -10.26 -3.73 18.06
CA LEU A 85 -10.12 -3.02 16.80
C LEU A 85 -11.13 -3.49 15.74
N THR A 86 -11.44 -4.80 15.68
CA THR A 86 -12.41 -5.33 14.71
C THR A 86 -13.84 -4.81 14.89
N ALA A 87 -14.15 -4.15 16.01
CA ALA A 87 -15.46 -3.52 16.22
C ALA A 87 -15.72 -2.36 15.22
N GLY A 88 -14.66 -1.65 14.81
CA GLY A 88 -14.78 -0.51 13.88
C GLY A 88 -15.37 -0.91 12.53
N GLU A 89 -14.81 -1.94 11.90
CA GLU A 89 -15.29 -2.42 10.61
C GLU A 89 -16.66 -3.10 10.68
N ARG A 90 -17.00 -3.70 11.83
CA ARG A 90 -18.34 -4.28 12.03
C ARG A 90 -19.43 -3.20 12.05
N ILE A 91 -19.13 -2.03 12.60
CA ILE A 91 -20.06 -0.88 12.58
C ILE A 91 -20.25 -0.42 11.13
N SER A 92 -19.18 -0.13 10.40
CA SER A 92 -19.26 0.39 9.03
C SER A 92 -19.94 -0.60 8.07
N MET A 93 -19.62 -1.91 8.13
CA MET A 93 -20.24 -2.90 7.25
C MET A 93 -21.76 -3.00 7.47
N ALA A 94 -22.21 -2.93 8.74
CA ALA A 94 -23.63 -3.04 9.05
C ALA A 94 -24.40 -1.79 8.59
N LEU A 95 -23.87 -0.59 8.84
CA LEU A 95 -24.47 0.67 8.39
C LEU A 95 -24.53 0.75 6.86
N LEU A 96 -23.46 0.32 6.16
CA LEU A 96 -23.44 0.30 4.71
C LEU A 96 -24.47 -0.69 4.12
N CYS A 97 -24.60 -1.89 4.70
CA CYS A 97 -25.66 -2.82 4.32
C CYS A 97 -27.06 -2.20 4.46
N MET A 98 -27.35 -1.53 5.60
CA MET A 98 -28.61 -0.84 5.81
C MET A 98 -28.88 0.22 4.73
N ALA A 99 -27.84 1.01 4.35
CA ALA A 99 -27.96 2.03 3.32
C ALA A 99 -28.21 1.42 1.92
N ILE A 100 -27.55 0.30 1.57
CA ILE A 100 -27.77 -0.41 0.31
C ILE A 100 -29.20 -0.96 0.24
N ILE A 101 -29.69 -1.57 1.32
CA ILE A 101 -31.05 -2.13 1.39
C ILE A 101 -32.10 -1.02 1.27
N GLU A 102 -31.88 0.15 1.87
CA GLU A 102 -32.76 1.31 1.74
C GLU A 102 -32.88 1.79 0.27
N LEU A 103 -31.82 1.61 -0.53
CA LEU A 103 -31.81 1.91 -1.96
C LEU A 103 -32.48 0.82 -2.82
N GLY A 104 -33.00 -0.25 -2.21
CA GLY A 104 -33.77 -1.32 -2.86
C GLY A 104 -32.94 -2.49 -3.39
N GLU A 105 -31.63 -2.56 -3.07
CA GLU A 105 -30.80 -3.70 -3.47
C GLU A 105 -30.56 -4.64 -2.28
N PRO A 106 -30.61 -5.98 -2.47
CA PRO A 106 -30.34 -6.91 -1.39
C PRO A 106 -28.85 -6.92 -1.03
N ALA A 107 -28.54 -6.84 0.26
CA ALA A 107 -27.16 -6.85 0.76
C ALA A 107 -27.04 -7.68 2.04
N VAL A 108 -25.88 -8.33 2.22
CA VAL A 108 -25.57 -9.14 3.41
C VAL A 108 -24.15 -8.81 3.88
N SER A 109 -24.00 -8.57 5.19
CA SER A 109 -22.72 -8.27 5.81
C SER A 109 -22.01 -9.52 6.35
N PHE A 110 -20.68 -9.52 6.26
CA PHE A 110 -19.81 -10.60 6.71
C PHE A 110 -18.63 -10.05 7.53
N THR A 111 -18.37 -10.63 8.68
CA THR A 111 -17.07 -10.47 9.35
C THR A 111 -15.98 -11.20 8.56
N GLY A 112 -14.69 -10.93 8.84
CA GLY A 112 -13.60 -11.64 8.18
C GLY A 112 -13.70 -13.17 8.33
N SER A 113 -14.05 -13.68 9.53
CA SER A 113 -14.27 -15.10 9.77
C SER A 113 -15.46 -15.66 8.98
N GLN A 114 -16.55 -14.91 8.87
CA GLN A 114 -17.72 -15.32 8.08
C GLN A 114 -17.45 -15.29 6.56
N ALA A 115 -16.56 -14.40 6.11
CA ALA A 115 -16.08 -14.37 4.73
C ALA A 115 -15.05 -15.47 4.45
N GLY A 116 -14.64 -16.23 5.47
CA GLY A 116 -13.72 -17.35 5.34
C GLY A 116 -12.24 -16.97 5.33
N ILE A 117 -11.86 -15.80 5.82
CA ILE A 117 -10.46 -15.34 5.87
C ILE A 117 -9.77 -16.04 7.05
N VAL A 118 -8.90 -17.01 6.73
CA VAL A 118 -8.10 -17.77 7.72
C VAL A 118 -6.70 -17.19 7.79
N THR A 119 -6.20 -16.95 9.00
CA THR A 119 -4.87 -16.38 9.25
C THR A 119 -3.98 -17.28 10.10
N ASP A 120 -2.70 -16.92 10.20
CA ASP A 120 -1.84 -17.43 11.25
C ASP A 120 -2.27 -16.91 12.64
N THR A 121 -1.54 -17.30 13.69
CA THR A 121 -1.83 -16.95 15.09
C THR A 121 -1.14 -15.67 15.56
N THR A 122 -0.53 -14.91 14.64
CA THR A 122 0.15 -13.65 14.95
C THR A 122 -0.87 -12.54 15.11
N HIS A 123 -1.11 -12.07 16.34
CA HIS A 123 -2.01 -10.95 16.59
C HIS A 123 -1.45 -9.62 16.07
N THR A 124 -2.33 -8.70 15.70
CA THR A 124 -2.09 -7.34 15.18
C THR A 124 -1.39 -7.23 13.82
N LYS A 125 -0.76 -8.30 13.34
CA LYS A 125 -0.04 -8.36 12.05
C LYS A 125 -0.20 -9.73 11.38
N ALA A 126 -1.37 -10.35 11.51
CA ALA A 126 -1.65 -11.69 10.99
C ALA A 126 -1.42 -11.81 9.48
N LYS A 127 -0.99 -12.99 9.05
CA LYS A 127 -0.85 -13.33 7.63
C LYS A 127 -2.04 -14.17 7.18
N ILE A 128 -2.61 -13.85 6.02
CA ILE A 128 -3.66 -14.67 5.41
C ILE A 128 -3.02 -15.98 4.93
N LEU A 129 -3.55 -17.09 5.40
CA LEU A 129 -3.14 -18.44 5.01
C LEU A 129 -4.05 -19.04 3.96
N ASP A 130 -5.37 -18.77 4.07
CA ASP A 130 -6.39 -19.33 3.19
C ASP A 130 -7.63 -18.42 3.15
N ILE A 131 -8.41 -18.51 2.09
CA ILE A 131 -9.72 -17.84 1.97
C ILE A 131 -10.76 -18.85 1.47
N ARG A 132 -11.70 -19.18 2.33
CA ARG A 132 -12.84 -20.06 2.03
C ARG A 132 -14.08 -19.23 1.73
N ALA A 133 -14.16 -18.72 0.50
CA ALA A 133 -15.17 -17.74 0.09
C ALA A 133 -16.55 -18.35 -0.23
N ASP A 134 -16.88 -19.54 0.25
CA ASP A 134 -18.13 -20.26 -0.12
C ASP A 134 -19.38 -19.45 0.24
N ARG A 135 -19.44 -18.88 1.44
CA ARG A 135 -20.56 -18.05 1.87
C ARG A 135 -20.73 -16.77 1.04
N LEU A 136 -19.62 -16.22 0.54
CA LEU A 136 -19.67 -15.06 -0.37
C LEU A 136 -20.22 -15.48 -1.73
N ARG A 137 -19.78 -16.64 -2.27
CA ARG A 137 -20.34 -17.19 -3.53
C ARG A 137 -21.83 -17.50 -3.41
N GLU A 138 -22.28 -18.08 -2.28
CA GLU A 138 -23.69 -18.31 -2.00
C GLU A 138 -24.49 -17.00 -1.97
N ALA A 139 -23.98 -15.97 -1.32
CA ALA A 139 -24.65 -14.66 -1.26
C ALA A 139 -24.75 -14.01 -2.64
N LEU A 140 -23.69 -14.04 -3.45
CA LEU A 140 -23.69 -13.54 -4.83
C LEU A 140 -24.69 -14.33 -5.70
N ALA A 141 -24.67 -15.65 -5.63
CA ALA A 141 -25.61 -16.52 -6.37
C ALA A 141 -27.08 -16.29 -5.98
N ALA A 142 -27.34 -15.86 -4.74
CA ALA A 142 -28.66 -15.44 -4.28
C ALA A 142 -29.02 -13.99 -4.70
N GLY A 143 -28.15 -13.31 -5.46
CA GLY A 143 -28.35 -11.96 -5.95
C GLY A 143 -28.01 -10.84 -4.97
N ASN A 144 -27.39 -11.16 -3.83
CA ASN A 144 -27.01 -10.16 -2.83
C ASN A 144 -25.70 -9.44 -3.17
N ILE A 145 -25.58 -8.21 -2.75
CA ILE A 145 -24.28 -7.52 -2.59
C ILE A 145 -23.67 -8.02 -1.27
N ALA A 146 -22.43 -8.54 -1.32
CA ALA A 146 -21.73 -9.02 -0.14
C ALA A 146 -20.84 -7.91 0.45
N VAL A 147 -21.09 -7.48 1.69
CA VAL A 147 -20.29 -6.44 2.37
C VAL A 147 -19.44 -7.08 3.45
N VAL A 148 -18.12 -6.99 3.32
CA VAL A 148 -17.14 -7.63 4.19
C VAL A 148 -16.44 -6.59 5.06
N ALA A 149 -16.34 -6.85 6.36
CA ALA A 149 -15.46 -6.12 7.24
C ALA A 149 -13.99 -6.42 6.85
N GLY A 150 -13.28 -5.39 6.40
CA GLY A 150 -11.86 -5.49 6.07
C GLY A 150 -10.97 -5.67 7.30
N PHE A 151 -9.65 -5.77 7.10
CA PHE A 151 -8.63 -5.74 8.15
C PHE A 151 -8.62 -6.95 9.09
N GLN A 152 -9.59 -7.86 9.07
CA GLN A 152 -9.78 -8.91 10.07
C GLN A 152 -9.92 -10.31 9.47
N GLY A 153 -9.54 -11.33 10.26
CA GLY A 153 -9.70 -12.74 9.94
C GLY A 153 -9.90 -13.57 11.20
N VAL A 154 -9.77 -14.86 11.06
CA VAL A 154 -9.78 -15.83 12.16
C VAL A 154 -8.52 -16.70 12.07
N SER A 155 -7.81 -16.87 13.16
CA SER A 155 -6.62 -17.72 13.21
C SER A 155 -6.98 -19.21 13.14
N THR A 156 -5.96 -20.04 12.91
CA THR A 156 -6.09 -21.52 12.99
C THR A 156 -6.57 -21.98 14.35
N ASP A 157 -6.36 -21.21 15.41
CA ASP A 157 -6.81 -21.47 16.77
C ASP A 157 -8.21 -20.89 17.08
N SER A 158 -8.89 -20.39 16.03
CA SER A 158 -10.22 -19.78 16.12
C SER A 158 -10.29 -18.45 16.86
N ASP A 159 -9.16 -17.77 17.06
CA ASP A 159 -9.11 -16.42 17.59
C ASP A 159 -9.31 -15.37 16.48
N VAL A 160 -9.95 -14.25 16.82
CA VAL A 160 -10.04 -13.10 15.93
C VAL A 160 -8.66 -12.47 15.80
N THR A 161 -8.26 -12.15 14.58
CA THR A 161 -6.97 -11.54 14.26
C THR A 161 -7.14 -10.31 13.39
N THR A 162 -6.17 -9.38 13.45
CA THR A 162 -6.09 -8.25 12.53
C THR A 162 -4.83 -8.32 11.66
N LEU A 163 -4.93 -7.77 10.45
CA LEU A 163 -3.90 -7.87 9.42
C LEU A 163 -2.85 -6.73 9.49
N GLY A 164 -3.02 -5.79 10.39
CA GLY A 164 -2.18 -4.60 10.50
C GLY A 164 -2.50 -3.51 9.47
N ARG A 165 -1.65 -2.48 9.38
CA ARG A 165 -1.86 -1.34 8.46
C ARG A 165 -2.05 -1.80 7.01
N GLY A 166 -3.00 -1.17 6.30
CA GLY A 166 -3.37 -1.57 4.94
C GLY A 166 -4.12 -2.91 4.85
N GLY A 167 -4.57 -3.45 5.99
CA GLY A 167 -5.25 -4.75 6.05
C GLY A 167 -6.54 -4.80 5.25
N SER A 168 -7.29 -3.69 5.14
CA SER A 168 -8.52 -3.66 4.32
C SER A 168 -8.21 -3.72 2.82
N ASP A 169 -7.12 -3.09 2.35
CA ASP A 169 -6.66 -3.21 0.96
C ASP A 169 -6.24 -4.65 0.67
N THR A 170 -5.45 -5.23 1.59
CA THR A 170 -5.02 -6.64 1.51
C THR A 170 -6.23 -7.59 1.50
N THR A 171 -7.25 -7.33 2.35
CA THR A 171 -8.49 -8.10 2.36
C THR A 171 -9.20 -8.06 1.01
N ALA A 172 -9.33 -6.87 0.42
CA ALA A 172 -10.03 -6.70 -0.85
C ALA A 172 -9.33 -7.45 -2.00
N VAL A 173 -8.02 -7.29 -2.12
CA VAL A 173 -7.23 -7.97 -3.16
C VAL A 173 -7.24 -9.49 -2.95
N ALA A 174 -7.11 -9.96 -1.71
CA ALA A 174 -7.14 -11.38 -1.40
C ALA A 174 -8.52 -12.01 -1.70
N LEU A 175 -9.61 -11.31 -1.41
CA LEU A 175 -10.96 -11.73 -1.80
C LEU A 175 -11.15 -11.71 -3.32
N ALA A 176 -10.63 -10.71 -4.01
CA ALA A 176 -10.67 -10.65 -5.48
C ALA A 176 -9.96 -11.86 -6.09
N ALA A 177 -8.78 -12.23 -5.59
CA ALA A 177 -8.04 -13.42 -6.00
C ALA A 177 -8.84 -14.71 -5.74
N ALA A 178 -9.38 -14.89 -4.52
CA ALA A 178 -10.10 -16.10 -4.13
C ALA A 178 -11.42 -16.28 -4.88
N LEU A 179 -12.07 -15.21 -5.29
CA LEU A 179 -13.32 -15.22 -6.03
C LEU A 179 -13.12 -15.25 -7.55
N GLY A 180 -11.91 -14.97 -8.05
CA GLY A 180 -11.63 -14.82 -9.47
C GLY A 180 -12.27 -13.56 -10.05
N ALA A 181 -12.23 -12.46 -9.32
CA ALA A 181 -12.84 -11.20 -9.73
C ALA A 181 -12.09 -10.56 -10.92
N ASP A 182 -12.84 -9.89 -11.79
CA ASP A 182 -12.30 -9.20 -12.97
C ASP A 182 -11.45 -7.99 -12.61
N ALA A 183 -11.78 -7.33 -11.48
CA ALA A 183 -11.04 -6.20 -10.95
C ALA A 183 -11.23 -6.04 -9.43
N CYS A 184 -10.21 -5.44 -8.80
CA CYS A 184 -10.28 -4.93 -7.43
C CYS A 184 -10.20 -3.40 -7.48
N GLU A 185 -11.30 -2.72 -7.22
CA GLU A 185 -11.36 -1.26 -7.17
C GLU A 185 -11.05 -0.77 -5.75
N ILE A 186 -9.99 0.02 -5.59
CA ILE A 186 -9.60 0.63 -4.30
C ILE A 186 -10.02 2.09 -4.33
N TYR A 187 -11.06 2.42 -3.58
CA TYR A 187 -11.57 3.77 -3.40
C TYR A 187 -10.88 4.44 -2.21
N THR A 188 -10.28 5.60 -2.48
CA THR A 188 -9.49 6.38 -1.53
C THR A 188 -9.82 7.88 -1.68
N ASP A 189 -9.10 8.75 -0.96
CA ASP A 189 -9.25 10.21 -1.02
C ASP A 189 -8.47 10.89 -2.16
N VAL A 190 -7.68 10.12 -2.91
CA VAL A 190 -6.96 10.61 -4.10
C VAL A 190 -7.58 10.06 -5.38
N THR A 191 -7.39 10.75 -6.52
CA THR A 191 -7.99 10.39 -7.81
C THR A 191 -7.19 9.33 -8.58
N GLY A 192 -6.12 8.79 -8.01
CA GLY A 192 -5.24 7.78 -8.63
C GLY A 192 -3.81 7.88 -8.14
N VAL A 193 -2.88 7.23 -8.85
CA VAL A 193 -1.44 7.31 -8.65
C VAL A 193 -0.89 8.44 -9.51
N PHE A 194 -0.01 9.27 -8.95
CA PHE A 194 0.55 10.45 -9.60
C PHE A 194 2.06 10.29 -9.81
N THR A 195 2.60 11.05 -10.76
CA THR A 195 4.04 11.12 -11.04
C THR A 195 4.87 11.71 -9.88
N ALA A 196 4.24 12.42 -8.96
CA ALA A 196 4.75 12.83 -7.65
C ALA A 196 3.56 13.13 -6.72
N ASP A 197 3.81 13.40 -5.44
CA ASP A 197 2.75 13.88 -4.53
C ASP A 197 2.25 15.27 -4.98
N PRO A 198 0.96 15.43 -5.36
CA PRO A 198 0.43 16.72 -5.82
C PRO A 198 0.48 17.83 -4.77
N ARG A 199 0.65 17.49 -3.49
CA ARG A 199 0.82 18.46 -2.40
C ARG A 199 2.22 19.09 -2.41
N VAL A 200 3.21 18.38 -2.97
CA VAL A 200 4.60 18.84 -3.12
C VAL A 200 4.82 19.40 -4.53
N VAL A 201 4.29 18.73 -5.55
CA VAL A 201 4.39 19.12 -6.96
C VAL A 201 2.97 19.27 -7.52
N PRO A 202 2.40 20.51 -7.52
CA PRO A 202 1.03 20.72 -8.02
C PRO A 202 0.83 20.35 -9.50
N GLN A 203 1.90 20.29 -10.30
CA GLN A 203 1.91 19.89 -11.70
C GLN A 203 2.02 18.38 -11.90
N ALA A 204 2.10 17.60 -10.80
CA ALA A 204 2.17 16.14 -10.90
C ALA A 204 0.96 15.60 -11.68
N ARG A 205 1.25 14.74 -12.63
CA ARG A 205 0.26 14.15 -13.53
C ARG A 205 -0.23 12.81 -12.97
N ARG A 206 -1.53 12.55 -13.09
CA ARG A 206 -2.07 11.23 -12.78
C ARG A 206 -1.68 10.23 -13.87
N LEU A 207 -1.20 9.06 -13.47
CA LEU A 207 -0.93 7.94 -14.35
C LEU A 207 -2.25 7.23 -14.70
N SER A 208 -2.47 6.94 -15.99
CA SER A 208 -3.61 6.12 -16.41
C SER A 208 -3.42 4.65 -16.07
N ARG A 209 -2.18 4.18 -16.21
CA ARG A 209 -1.73 2.82 -15.89
C ARG A 209 -0.34 2.85 -15.26
N ILE A 210 -0.04 1.84 -14.45
CA ILE A 210 1.27 1.58 -13.86
C ILE A 210 1.45 0.07 -13.68
N SER A 211 2.68 -0.43 -13.81
CA SER A 211 2.95 -1.86 -13.57
C SER A 211 2.93 -2.20 -12.08
N PHE A 212 2.74 -3.50 -11.77
CA PHE A 212 2.86 -3.98 -10.40
C PHE A 212 4.24 -3.69 -9.81
N ASP A 213 5.31 -3.89 -10.60
CA ASP A 213 6.69 -3.69 -10.13
C ASP A 213 6.96 -2.23 -9.79
N GLU A 214 6.55 -1.29 -10.64
CA GLU A 214 6.66 0.15 -10.36
C GLU A 214 5.80 0.57 -9.18
N MET A 215 4.56 0.07 -9.08
CA MET A 215 3.68 0.39 -7.95
C MET A 215 4.24 -0.14 -6.63
N LEU A 216 4.88 -1.33 -6.62
CA LEU A 216 5.58 -1.88 -5.46
C LEU A 216 6.71 -0.98 -5.00
N GLU A 217 7.57 -0.54 -5.94
CA GLU A 217 8.66 0.37 -5.61
C GLU A 217 8.13 1.73 -5.12
N MET A 218 7.09 2.29 -5.74
CA MET A 218 6.46 3.53 -5.27
C MET A 218 5.88 3.35 -3.85
N ALA A 219 5.15 2.26 -3.60
CA ALA A 219 4.55 1.99 -2.28
C ALA A 219 5.62 1.78 -1.20
N ALA A 220 6.74 1.14 -1.54
CA ALA A 220 7.87 0.93 -0.64
C ALA A 220 8.65 2.21 -0.33
N THR A 221 8.57 3.23 -1.20
CA THR A 221 9.37 4.46 -1.10
C THR A 221 8.57 5.70 -0.75
N GLY A 222 7.36 5.54 -0.20
CA GLY A 222 6.54 6.65 0.31
C GLY A 222 5.32 7.01 -0.52
N GLY A 223 5.08 6.35 -1.64
CA GLY A 223 3.85 6.48 -2.43
C GLY A 223 2.65 5.82 -1.74
N ARG A 224 2.09 6.49 -0.73
CA ARG A 224 1.09 5.96 0.24
C ARG A 224 -0.32 5.78 -0.33
N VAL A 225 -0.47 5.59 -1.63
CA VAL A 225 -1.79 5.42 -2.28
C VAL A 225 -2.33 4.01 -2.06
N LEU A 226 -1.47 3.00 -2.17
CA LEU A 226 -1.78 1.59 -1.91
C LEU A 226 -0.86 1.03 -0.82
N ALA A 227 -1.38 0.09 -0.03
CA ALA A 227 -0.56 -0.67 0.90
C ALA A 227 0.38 -1.62 0.12
N LEU A 228 1.67 -1.63 0.44
CA LEU A 228 2.67 -2.48 -0.22
C LEU A 228 2.20 -3.94 -0.31
N ARG A 229 1.75 -4.51 0.81
CA ARG A 229 1.27 -5.88 0.92
C ARG A 229 0.07 -6.19 -0.01
N SER A 230 -0.81 -5.21 -0.26
CA SER A 230 -1.92 -5.40 -1.19
C SER A 230 -1.45 -5.48 -2.64
N VAL A 231 -0.43 -4.71 -3.02
CA VAL A 231 0.18 -4.75 -4.36
C VAL A 231 0.96 -6.06 -4.56
N GLU A 232 1.70 -6.54 -3.55
CA GLU A 232 2.35 -7.85 -3.56
C GLU A 232 1.35 -8.98 -3.80
N PHE A 233 0.22 -8.95 -3.09
CA PHE A 233 -0.86 -9.92 -3.27
C PHE A 233 -1.43 -9.85 -4.70
N ALA A 234 -1.73 -8.65 -5.17
CA ALA A 234 -2.27 -8.43 -6.51
C ALA A 234 -1.33 -8.98 -7.61
N ARG A 235 -0.02 -8.67 -7.50
CA ARG A 235 1.00 -9.19 -8.41
C ARG A 235 1.06 -10.72 -8.40
N ASN A 236 1.10 -11.34 -7.21
CA ASN A 236 1.26 -12.79 -7.07
C ASN A 236 0.07 -13.57 -7.60
N TYR A 237 -1.13 -13.00 -7.56
CA TYR A 237 -2.37 -13.65 -7.99
C TYR A 237 -2.96 -13.09 -9.30
N GLY A 238 -2.27 -12.13 -9.94
CA GLY A 238 -2.71 -11.53 -11.20
C GLY A 238 -3.98 -10.67 -11.06
N VAL A 239 -4.26 -10.10 -9.89
CA VAL A 239 -5.45 -9.27 -9.63
C VAL A 239 -5.19 -7.86 -10.13
N ARG A 240 -5.92 -7.39 -11.13
CA ARG A 240 -5.89 -5.99 -11.56
C ARG A 240 -6.46 -5.09 -10.49
N ILE A 241 -5.71 -4.06 -10.09
CA ILE A 241 -6.20 -3.05 -9.14
C ILE A 241 -6.59 -1.80 -9.92
N HIS A 242 -7.75 -1.22 -9.59
CA HIS A 242 -8.17 0.08 -10.10
C HIS A 242 -8.27 1.07 -8.94
N VAL A 243 -7.32 1.99 -8.85
CA VAL A 243 -7.30 3.04 -7.82
C VAL A 243 -8.20 4.19 -8.25
N ARG A 244 -9.18 4.53 -7.43
CA ARG A 244 -10.20 5.55 -7.73
C ARG A 244 -10.49 6.44 -6.53
N SER A 245 -10.99 7.64 -6.78
CA SER A 245 -11.50 8.51 -5.73
C SER A 245 -12.89 8.09 -5.29
N SER A 246 -13.13 8.14 -3.97
CA SER A 246 -14.47 8.00 -3.40
C SER A 246 -15.37 9.24 -3.60
N PHE A 247 -14.80 10.34 -4.08
CA PHE A 247 -15.46 11.65 -4.12
C PHE A 247 -15.69 12.17 -5.53
N THR A 248 -15.05 11.56 -6.53
CA THR A 248 -15.16 11.97 -7.93
C THR A 248 -15.38 10.76 -8.83
N TRP A 249 -15.83 11.01 -10.07
CA TRP A 249 -16.02 9.97 -11.10
C TRP A 249 -14.84 9.93 -12.09
N GLU A 250 -13.69 10.44 -11.68
CA GLU A 250 -12.50 10.41 -12.53
C GLU A 250 -12.05 8.98 -12.86
N PRO A 251 -11.41 8.77 -14.03
CA PRO A 251 -11.05 7.43 -14.50
C PRO A 251 -10.13 6.64 -13.56
N GLY A 252 -9.32 7.33 -12.71
CA GLY A 252 -8.40 6.65 -11.80
C GLY A 252 -7.13 6.12 -12.47
N THR A 253 -6.45 5.19 -11.79
CA THR A 253 -5.21 4.54 -12.24
C THR A 253 -5.38 3.02 -12.17
N TRP A 254 -5.04 2.33 -13.25
CA TRP A 254 -4.94 0.88 -13.28
C TRP A 254 -3.55 0.41 -12.91
N VAL A 255 -3.46 -0.55 -11.97
CA VAL A 255 -2.24 -1.29 -11.66
C VAL A 255 -2.38 -2.67 -12.28
N VAL A 256 -1.51 -2.98 -13.24
CA VAL A 256 -1.64 -4.12 -14.15
C VAL A 256 -0.29 -4.83 -14.35
N PRO A 257 -0.29 -6.06 -14.92
CA PRO A 257 0.94 -6.69 -15.39
C PRO A 257 1.68 -5.85 -16.44
N ASP A 258 3.01 -5.99 -16.53
CA ASP A 258 3.86 -5.26 -17.50
C ASP A 258 3.39 -5.47 -18.95
N GLU A 259 2.92 -6.68 -19.28
CA GLU A 259 2.45 -7.04 -20.62
C GLU A 259 1.21 -6.24 -21.06
N GLU A 260 0.44 -5.71 -20.11
CA GLU A 260 -0.72 -4.87 -20.40
C GLU A 260 -0.39 -3.37 -20.59
N LEU A 261 0.86 -2.97 -20.31
CA LEU A 261 1.34 -1.60 -20.56
C LEU A 261 1.79 -1.40 -22.03
N GLU A 262 2.19 -2.46 -22.70
CA GLU A 262 2.81 -2.42 -24.04
C GLU A 262 1.83 -2.20 -25.22
N VAL A 263 0.51 -2.02 -24.95
CA VAL A 263 -0.54 -2.11 -25.99
C VAL A 263 -0.63 -0.88 -26.92
N GLU A 264 0.10 0.22 -26.72
CA GLU A 264 -0.09 1.43 -27.54
C GLU A 264 1.13 1.91 -28.37
N GLY A 265 2.14 1.07 -28.58
CA GLY A 265 3.13 1.26 -29.67
C GLY A 265 4.01 2.51 -29.60
N MET A 266 4.10 3.21 -28.49
CA MET A 266 5.07 4.28 -28.24
C MET A 266 5.99 3.89 -27.08
N GLU A 267 7.24 4.38 -27.11
CA GLU A 267 8.20 4.18 -26.02
C GLU A 267 7.60 4.68 -24.70
N GLN A 268 7.64 3.82 -23.66
CA GLN A 268 7.19 4.20 -22.33
C GLN A 268 8.10 5.27 -21.72
N PRO A 269 7.59 6.14 -20.82
CA PRO A 269 8.42 7.06 -20.08
C PRO A 269 9.53 6.29 -19.34
N ILE A 270 10.75 6.81 -19.37
CA ILE A 270 11.89 6.19 -18.69
C ILE A 270 11.64 6.14 -17.18
N ILE A 271 11.00 7.20 -16.63
CA ILE A 271 10.64 7.37 -15.22
C ILE A 271 9.13 7.54 -15.13
N SER A 272 8.50 6.76 -14.28
CA SER A 272 7.06 6.80 -14.00
C SER A 272 6.72 7.78 -12.89
N GLY A 273 7.66 8.05 -11.97
CA GLY A 273 7.43 9.03 -10.93
C GLY A 273 8.56 9.20 -9.94
N VAL A 274 8.37 10.23 -9.10
CA VAL A 274 9.24 10.59 -7.96
C VAL A 274 8.45 10.42 -6.67
N THR A 275 8.98 9.61 -5.74
CA THR A 275 8.40 9.40 -4.41
C THR A 275 9.33 9.94 -3.33
N HIS A 276 8.79 10.18 -2.13
CA HIS A 276 9.59 10.57 -0.98
C HIS A 276 9.03 10.00 0.32
N ASP A 277 9.91 9.81 1.30
CA ASP A 277 9.56 9.40 2.65
C ASP A 277 10.43 10.11 3.67
N THR A 278 9.80 10.72 4.69
CA THR A 278 10.45 11.39 5.81
C THR A 278 10.16 10.68 7.14
N SER A 279 9.72 9.43 7.11
CA SER A 279 9.36 8.66 8.31
C SER A 279 10.48 7.73 8.79
N GLU A 280 11.66 7.82 8.19
CA GLU A 280 12.84 7.01 8.52
C GLU A 280 13.95 7.84 9.13
N ALA A 281 14.75 7.21 9.98
CA ALA A 281 15.99 7.74 10.53
C ALA A 281 17.18 6.91 10.05
N LYS A 282 18.32 7.53 9.86
CA LYS A 282 19.59 6.88 9.53
C LYS A 282 20.33 6.52 10.80
N VAL A 283 20.83 5.28 10.88
CA VAL A 283 21.71 4.79 11.93
C VAL A 283 23.02 4.32 11.30
N THR A 284 24.15 4.68 11.89
CA THR A 284 25.48 4.27 11.43
C THR A 284 26.26 3.61 12.55
N ILE A 285 26.69 2.40 12.32
CA ILE A 285 27.66 1.69 13.20
C ILE A 285 29.04 1.99 12.67
N VAL A 286 29.85 2.63 13.52
CA VAL A 286 31.13 3.23 13.12
C VAL A 286 32.26 2.23 13.37
N GLN A 287 33.18 2.13 12.39
CA GLN A 287 34.41 1.31 12.46
C GLN A 287 34.17 -0.16 12.83
N VAL A 288 33.20 -0.77 12.20
CA VAL A 288 32.92 -2.21 12.30
C VAL A 288 34.08 -2.99 11.66
N PRO A 289 34.63 -4.05 12.31
CA PRO A 289 35.65 -4.90 11.69
C PRO A 289 35.15 -5.54 10.39
N ASP A 290 35.90 -5.37 9.30
CA ASP A 290 35.56 -5.93 7.98
C ASP A 290 35.94 -7.41 7.91
N ARG A 291 35.12 -8.26 8.50
CA ARG A 291 35.28 -9.71 8.55
C ARG A 291 33.95 -10.45 8.44
N PRO A 292 33.92 -11.68 7.90
CA PRO A 292 32.70 -12.44 7.77
C PRO A 292 31.96 -12.63 9.09
N GLY A 293 30.62 -12.47 9.08
CA GLY A 293 29.74 -12.73 10.20
C GLY A 293 29.38 -11.53 11.07
N VAL A 294 30.07 -10.39 10.97
CA VAL A 294 29.77 -9.21 11.79
C VAL A 294 28.40 -8.61 11.38
N ALA A 295 28.16 -8.38 10.11
CA ALA A 295 26.85 -7.92 9.63
C ALA A 295 25.72 -8.89 10.00
N ALA A 296 25.97 -10.21 9.96
CA ALA A 296 24.97 -11.20 10.34
C ALA A 296 24.56 -11.07 11.82
N ARG A 297 25.50 -10.83 12.74
CA ARG A 297 25.20 -10.63 14.16
C ARG A 297 24.42 -9.33 14.39
N LEU A 298 24.87 -8.25 13.78
CA LEU A 298 24.24 -6.94 13.87
C LEU A 298 22.76 -7.00 13.46
N PHE A 299 22.48 -7.50 12.25
CA PHE A 299 21.10 -7.57 11.75
C PHE A 299 20.25 -8.67 12.40
N ARG A 300 20.89 -9.70 12.99
CA ARG A 300 20.17 -10.69 13.81
C ARG A 300 19.65 -10.06 15.09
N ALA A 301 20.44 -9.25 15.78
CA ALA A 301 20.00 -8.55 16.99
C ALA A 301 18.79 -7.62 16.72
N LEU A 302 18.77 -6.93 15.58
CA LEU A 302 17.61 -6.13 15.17
C LEU A 302 16.38 -6.98 14.84
N ALA A 303 16.59 -8.12 14.15
CA ALA A 303 15.51 -9.01 13.77
C ALA A 303 14.86 -9.69 14.98
N ASP A 304 15.64 -10.06 16.00
CA ASP A 304 15.13 -10.69 17.24
C ASP A 304 14.25 -9.72 18.04
N GLU A 305 14.48 -8.41 17.89
CA GLU A 305 13.63 -7.33 18.41
C GLU A 305 12.52 -6.90 17.45
N ALA A 306 12.32 -7.61 16.35
CA ALA A 306 11.34 -7.30 15.30
C ALA A 306 11.45 -5.88 14.73
N ILE A 307 12.69 -5.34 14.62
CA ILE A 307 13.00 -4.06 13.99
C ILE A 307 13.22 -4.30 12.50
N ASN A 308 12.46 -3.61 11.66
CA ASN A 308 12.65 -3.66 10.22
C ASN A 308 13.72 -2.65 9.79
N VAL A 309 14.57 -3.07 8.85
CA VAL A 309 15.64 -2.25 8.25
C VAL A 309 15.36 -2.15 6.77
N ASP A 310 15.49 -0.95 6.18
CA ASP A 310 15.25 -0.76 4.75
C ASP A 310 16.58 -0.61 3.98
N MET A 311 17.13 0.60 3.84
CA MET A 311 18.38 0.79 3.12
C MET A 311 19.56 0.31 3.97
N ILE A 312 20.47 -0.47 3.38
CA ILE A 312 21.74 -0.86 4.02
C ILE A 312 22.88 -0.50 3.09
N VAL A 313 23.85 0.26 3.58
CA VAL A 313 25.07 0.64 2.87
C VAL A 313 26.30 0.27 3.70
N GLN A 314 27.20 -0.51 3.10
CA GLN A 314 28.48 -0.87 3.66
C GLN A 314 29.57 -0.65 2.61
N ASN A 315 30.67 -0.01 2.97
CA ASN A 315 31.84 0.15 2.10
C ASN A 315 32.92 -0.89 2.45
N VAL A 316 33.79 -1.19 1.51
CA VAL A 316 35.00 -1.97 1.75
C VAL A 316 36.07 -1.04 2.31
N SER A 317 36.67 -1.41 3.44
CA SER A 317 37.70 -0.59 4.09
C SER A 317 39.09 -0.88 3.59
N SER A 318 39.92 0.14 3.50
CA SER A 318 41.37 0.00 3.25
C SER A 318 42.17 -0.36 4.51
N GLN A 319 41.58 -0.30 5.72
CA GLN A 319 42.22 -0.48 7.03
C GLN A 319 41.65 -1.59 7.89
N GLY A 320 40.81 -2.46 7.31
CA GLY A 320 40.19 -3.58 8.03
C GLY A 320 38.94 -3.21 8.86
N HIS A 321 38.44 -1.97 8.75
CA HIS A 321 37.23 -1.50 9.40
C HIS A 321 36.35 -0.79 8.36
N THR A 322 35.04 -0.85 8.53
CA THR A 322 34.03 -0.19 7.69
C THR A 322 32.93 0.42 8.55
N ASP A 323 32.22 1.40 8.01
CA ASP A 323 30.96 1.85 8.58
C ASP A 323 29.81 1.11 7.93
N ILE A 324 28.80 0.73 8.73
CA ILE A 324 27.55 0.16 8.24
C ILE A 324 26.43 1.15 8.56
N SER A 325 25.87 1.75 7.53
CA SER A 325 24.73 2.66 7.66
C SER A 325 23.45 1.97 7.18
N PHE A 326 22.36 2.20 7.89
CA PHE A 326 21.04 1.68 7.51
C PHE A 326 19.93 2.63 7.96
N THR A 327 18.73 2.49 7.37
CA THR A 327 17.56 3.25 7.78
C THR A 327 16.56 2.38 8.54
N VAL A 328 15.88 3.00 9.51
CA VAL A 328 14.81 2.40 10.32
C VAL A 328 13.66 3.38 10.45
N PRO A 329 12.42 2.92 10.67
CA PRO A 329 11.32 3.82 10.99
C PRO A 329 11.62 4.67 12.23
N HIS A 330 11.24 5.95 12.23
CA HIS A 330 11.38 6.83 13.41
C HIS A 330 10.81 6.21 14.69
N ALA A 331 9.69 5.49 14.58
CA ALA A 331 9.07 4.82 15.73
C ALA A 331 9.96 3.76 16.38
N ASP A 332 10.89 3.19 15.61
CA ASP A 332 11.81 2.14 16.08
C ASP A 332 13.20 2.68 16.46
N LEU A 333 13.49 3.96 16.19
CA LEU A 333 14.84 4.55 16.39
C LEU A 333 15.37 4.35 17.82
N ALA A 334 14.60 4.73 18.83
CA ALA A 334 15.04 4.63 20.22
C ALA A 334 15.36 3.18 20.64
N ARG A 335 14.55 2.22 20.17
CA ARG A 335 14.76 0.78 20.40
C ARG A 335 15.97 0.28 19.63
N THR A 336 16.15 0.73 18.39
CA THR A 336 17.31 0.42 17.54
C THR A 336 18.60 0.86 18.20
N LEU A 337 18.67 2.11 18.67
CA LEU A 337 19.87 2.65 19.33
C LEU A 337 20.23 1.84 20.57
N LYS A 338 19.24 1.51 21.41
CA LYS A 338 19.46 0.67 22.59
C LYS A 338 20.04 -0.70 22.22
N VAL A 339 19.42 -1.39 21.25
CA VAL A 339 19.90 -2.71 20.80
C VAL A 339 21.32 -2.62 20.26
N MET A 340 21.64 -1.59 19.49
CA MET A 340 22.97 -1.42 18.91
C MET A 340 24.02 -1.07 19.97
N GLU A 341 23.70 -0.21 20.94
CA GLU A 341 24.59 0.10 22.07
C GLU A 341 24.90 -1.12 22.92
N ASP A 342 23.90 -1.97 23.17
CA ASP A 342 24.07 -3.22 23.93
C ASP A 342 24.97 -4.26 23.20
N HIS A 343 25.15 -4.13 21.87
CA HIS A 343 25.94 -5.06 21.04
C HIS A 343 27.25 -4.46 20.50
N VAL A 344 27.54 -3.18 20.71
CA VAL A 344 28.75 -2.50 20.19
C VAL A 344 30.03 -3.24 20.54
N ASP A 345 30.19 -3.66 21.79
CA ASP A 345 31.39 -4.35 22.26
C ASP A 345 31.51 -5.76 21.64
N GLU A 346 30.38 -6.48 21.47
CA GLU A 346 30.36 -7.82 20.88
C GLU A 346 30.79 -7.80 19.40
N ILE A 347 30.35 -6.79 18.66
CA ILE A 347 30.72 -6.61 17.25
C ILE A 347 32.04 -5.88 17.05
N GLU A 348 32.68 -5.42 18.14
CA GLU A 348 33.98 -4.68 18.14
C GLU A 348 33.89 -3.38 17.32
N ALA A 349 32.75 -2.70 17.34
CA ALA A 349 32.58 -1.41 16.69
C ALA A 349 33.05 -0.24 17.59
N ALA A 350 33.40 0.91 16.99
CA ALA A 350 33.79 2.09 17.74
C ALA A 350 32.62 2.84 18.40
N GLY A 351 31.40 2.65 17.88
CA GLY A 351 30.20 3.28 18.42
C GLY A 351 29.04 3.31 17.43
N VAL A 352 27.96 3.96 17.85
CA VAL A 352 26.72 4.15 17.07
C VAL A 352 26.46 5.65 16.95
N THR A 353 26.14 6.10 15.75
CA THR A 353 25.62 7.45 15.48
C THR A 353 24.28 7.37 14.77
N HIS A 354 23.48 8.42 14.85
CA HIS A 354 22.22 8.48 14.15
C HIS A 354 21.92 9.89 13.66
N ASP A 355 21.05 9.97 12.67
CA ASP A 355 20.45 11.20 12.17
C ASP A 355 18.95 10.94 11.92
N ALA A 356 18.11 11.70 12.63
CA ALA A 356 16.66 11.63 12.49
C ALA A 356 16.10 12.67 11.51
N ASP A 357 16.90 13.66 11.12
CA ASP A 357 16.49 14.77 10.25
C ASP A 357 16.83 14.48 8.78
N VAL A 358 16.56 13.25 8.36
CA VAL A 358 16.80 12.78 6.98
C VAL A 358 15.50 12.39 6.29
N GLY A 359 15.52 12.44 4.96
CA GLY A 359 14.43 11.93 4.14
C GLY A 359 14.96 11.25 2.88
N ARG A 360 14.18 10.32 2.39
CA ARG A 360 14.47 9.58 1.16
C ARG A 360 13.72 10.20 -0.01
N VAL A 361 14.39 10.40 -1.14
CA VAL A 361 13.80 10.74 -2.43
C VAL A 361 14.15 9.66 -3.43
N SER A 362 13.17 9.17 -4.16
CA SER A 362 13.35 8.04 -5.10
C SER A 362 12.72 8.34 -6.45
N ILE A 363 13.43 8.01 -7.52
CA ILE A 363 12.87 7.93 -8.87
C ILE A 363 12.56 6.47 -9.19
N VAL A 364 11.40 6.23 -9.79
CA VAL A 364 10.90 4.89 -10.13
C VAL A 364 10.52 4.86 -11.61
N GLY A 365 10.92 3.81 -12.33
CA GLY A 365 10.52 3.61 -13.72
C GLY A 365 11.17 2.39 -14.35
N ALA A 366 10.39 1.57 -15.05
CA ALA A 366 10.86 0.36 -15.71
C ALA A 366 11.87 0.66 -16.85
N GLY A 367 11.78 1.84 -17.48
CA GLY A 367 12.68 2.29 -18.56
C GLY A 367 14.12 2.49 -18.12
N MET A 368 14.42 2.60 -16.82
CA MET A 368 15.79 2.77 -16.32
C MET A 368 16.72 1.60 -16.68
N LYS A 369 16.18 0.38 -16.86
CA LYS A 369 16.97 -0.82 -17.23
C LYS A 369 17.76 -0.67 -18.54
N SER A 370 17.23 0.09 -19.49
CA SER A 370 17.78 0.25 -20.84
C SER A 370 18.36 1.63 -21.12
N HIS A 371 18.23 2.59 -20.18
CA HIS A 371 18.65 3.98 -20.40
C HIS A 371 19.80 4.36 -19.45
N PRO A 372 21.07 4.32 -19.92
CA PRO A 372 22.19 4.83 -19.16
C PRO A 372 22.05 6.36 -19.00
N GLY A 373 22.47 6.86 -17.84
CA GLY A 373 22.45 8.31 -17.54
C GLY A 373 21.36 8.74 -16.57
N VAL A 374 20.33 7.94 -16.28
CA VAL A 374 19.26 8.28 -15.33
C VAL A 374 19.82 8.64 -13.94
N ALA A 375 20.74 7.83 -13.41
CA ALA A 375 21.38 8.15 -12.12
C ALA A 375 22.23 9.42 -12.20
N ALA A 376 22.94 9.66 -13.33
CA ALA A 376 23.71 10.88 -13.53
C ALA A 376 22.80 12.12 -13.50
N THR A 377 21.70 12.10 -14.27
CA THR A 377 20.71 13.19 -14.27
C THR A 377 20.16 13.45 -12.87
N MET A 378 19.83 12.40 -12.09
CA MET A 378 19.37 12.56 -10.72
C MET A 378 20.41 13.27 -9.85
N PHE A 379 21.69 12.84 -9.90
CA PHE A 379 22.74 13.40 -9.06
C PHE A 379 23.12 14.81 -9.50
N GLU A 380 23.18 15.10 -10.80
CA GLU A 380 23.40 16.45 -11.36
C GLU A 380 22.31 17.43 -10.93
N THR A 381 21.05 16.98 -10.96
CA THR A 381 19.90 17.78 -10.51
C THR A 381 20.01 18.12 -9.03
N LEU A 382 20.28 17.14 -8.16
CA LEU A 382 20.44 17.37 -6.73
C LEU A 382 21.64 18.30 -6.45
N ALA A 383 22.76 18.12 -7.16
CA ALA A 383 23.93 18.98 -7.03
C ALA A 383 23.67 20.43 -7.47
N ALA A 384 22.91 20.64 -8.57
CA ALA A 384 22.51 21.97 -9.04
C ALA A 384 21.64 22.72 -8.03
N GLU A 385 20.81 21.99 -7.28
CA GLU A 385 20.01 22.50 -6.16
C GLU A 385 20.82 22.69 -4.86
N GLY A 386 22.09 22.31 -4.84
CA GLY A 386 22.92 22.37 -3.63
C GLY A 386 22.52 21.35 -2.56
N ILE A 387 21.87 20.25 -2.95
CA ILE A 387 21.40 19.20 -2.05
C ILE A 387 22.48 18.11 -1.93
N ASN A 388 22.95 17.88 -0.72
CA ASN A 388 23.92 16.82 -0.44
C ASN A 388 23.24 15.45 -0.36
N ILE A 389 23.92 14.43 -0.87
CA ILE A 389 23.47 13.03 -0.82
C ILE A 389 24.22 12.31 0.30
N GLU A 390 23.51 11.72 1.24
CA GLU A 390 24.07 10.99 2.38
C GLU A 390 24.17 9.48 2.15
N MET A 391 23.18 8.90 1.47
CA MET A 391 23.15 7.49 1.09
C MET A 391 22.55 7.33 -0.29
N ILE A 392 22.97 6.29 -1.01
CA ILE A 392 22.41 5.91 -2.30
C ILE A 392 22.05 4.42 -2.26
N SER A 393 20.88 4.07 -2.77
CA SER A 393 20.48 2.67 -3.01
C SER A 393 19.81 2.56 -4.37
N THR A 394 20.05 1.47 -5.07
CA THR A 394 19.48 1.23 -6.40
C THR A 394 18.87 -0.16 -6.51
N SER A 395 17.76 -0.27 -7.23
CA SER A 395 17.26 -1.51 -7.79
C SER A 395 17.29 -1.43 -9.33
N THR A 396 16.73 -2.40 -10.00
CA THR A 396 16.66 -2.39 -11.47
C THR A 396 15.75 -1.32 -12.04
N ILE A 397 14.79 -0.82 -11.23
CA ILE A 397 13.76 0.14 -11.63
C ILE A 397 13.61 1.31 -10.64
N ARG A 398 14.59 1.48 -9.73
CA ARG A 398 14.59 2.55 -8.73
C ARG A 398 16.00 3.05 -8.44
N VAL A 399 16.13 4.36 -8.25
CA VAL A 399 17.28 5.00 -7.60
C VAL A 399 16.76 5.82 -6.44
N SER A 400 17.32 5.61 -5.25
CA SER A 400 16.95 6.31 -4.01
C SER A 400 18.17 7.05 -3.45
N CYS A 401 17.96 8.30 -3.03
CA CYS A 401 18.92 9.09 -2.29
C CYS A 401 18.34 9.48 -0.93
N VAL A 402 19.14 9.34 0.12
CA VAL A 402 18.86 9.96 1.41
C VAL A 402 19.49 11.35 1.41
N VAL A 403 18.71 12.35 1.79
CA VAL A 403 19.09 13.77 1.85
C VAL A 403 18.59 14.35 3.18
N ALA A 404 19.00 15.57 3.53
CA ALA A 404 18.44 16.25 4.69
C ALA A 404 16.91 16.42 4.54
N GLU A 405 16.13 16.22 5.60
CA GLU A 405 14.65 16.30 5.56
C GLU A 405 14.16 17.63 5.01
N ALA A 406 14.81 18.73 5.38
CA ALA A 406 14.48 20.08 4.90
C ALA A 406 14.59 20.24 3.39
N ASP A 407 15.38 19.42 2.71
CA ASP A 407 15.62 19.49 1.26
C ASP A 407 14.68 18.57 0.44
N VAL A 408 13.96 17.67 1.09
CA VAL A 408 13.16 16.63 0.42
C VAL A 408 12.17 17.21 -0.61
N ASN A 409 11.37 18.21 -0.21
CA ASN A 409 10.35 18.78 -1.11
C ASN A 409 10.99 19.48 -2.31
N ARG A 410 12.12 20.16 -2.12
CA ARG A 410 12.88 20.80 -3.20
C ARG A 410 13.47 19.77 -4.14
N ALA A 411 14.05 18.69 -3.59
CA ALA A 411 14.58 17.57 -4.36
C ALA A 411 13.49 16.92 -5.23
N VAL A 412 12.31 16.64 -4.65
CA VAL A 412 11.17 16.04 -5.40
C VAL A 412 10.75 16.93 -6.56
N ALA A 413 10.58 18.24 -6.33
CA ALA A 413 10.17 19.19 -7.38
C ALA A 413 11.22 19.29 -8.49
N ALA A 414 12.50 19.43 -8.15
CA ALA A 414 13.59 19.52 -9.12
C ALA A 414 13.72 18.24 -9.97
N LEU A 415 13.65 17.07 -9.34
CA LEU A 415 13.70 15.79 -10.05
C LEU A 415 12.48 15.57 -10.96
N HIS A 416 11.29 15.93 -10.50
CA HIS A 416 10.07 15.85 -11.31
C HIS A 416 10.19 16.70 -12.59
N GLN A 417 10.74 17.90 -12.47
CA GLN A 417 11.02 18.77 -13.62
C GLN A 417 12.13 18.22 -14.53
N ALA A 418 13.24 17.76 -13.94
CA ALA A 418 14.40 17.25 -14.69
C ALA A 418 14.08 16.01 -15.55
N PHE A 419 13.11 15.20 -15.13
CA PHE A 419 12.63 14.05 -15.88
C PHE A 419 11.37 14.30 -16.71
N ASP A 420 10.95 15.59 -16.87
CA ASP A 420 9.82 16.04 -17.71
C ASP A 420 8.50 15.30 -17.41
N LEU A 421 8.22 15.09 -16.10
CA LEU A 421 7.05 14.34 -15.65
C LEU A 421 5.74 15.16 -15.64
N GLU A 422 5.81 16.45 -15.98
CA GLU A 422 4.66 17.36 -16.13
C GLU A 422 3.96 17.19 -17.48
N SER A 423 4.73 16.83 -18.52
CA SER A 423 4.24 16.72 -19.89
C SER A 423 3.29 15.54 -20.05
N ALA A 424 2.17 15.75 -20.73
CA ALA A 424 1.38 14.66 -21.26
C ALA A 424 2.11 14.09 -22.47
N SER A 425 2.65 12.90 -22.34
CA SER A 425 3.15 12.14 -23.49
C SER A 425 2.01 11.68 -24.39
#